data_b5151fc1f91b325552fd8cd11b16a7ad
#
_entry.id   b5151fc1f91b325552fd8cd11b16a7ad
#
_cell.length_a   1.000
_cell.length_b   1.000
_cell.length_c   1.000
_cell.angle_alpha   90.00
_cell.angle_beta   90.00
_cell.angle_gamma   90.00
#
_symmetry.space_group_name_H-M   'P 1'
#
loop_
_entity.id
_entity.type
_entity.pdbx_description
1 polymer ?
#
loop_
_entity_poly.entity_id
_entity_poly.type
_entity_poly.pdbx_seq_one_letter_code
_entity_poly.pdbx_strand_id
1 'polypeptide(L)'
;MAGAEAVFVAAPVGALPGVLGEALGAAGPECVVTDVGSTKRAIVATVRDPRFVGGHPLAGAETAGVAHARADLFDGATWYLTPTARTTGVLYERLHRLLRELGARPAALDAETHDRLLATVSHLPHVLANVLVAQAARALDREAEQLPATGPSFRDATRVAGAATAIWGDIYLSNAEALADALGDAIDRLQAVRTALASGDRGAVEAWNDAAAEDRRRLLEAGVAGGPAHELRVTVPNRPGVVADVALALGRAGVNILDMALHPAPDNASGVIALWVAGDAPARQAEALIAGLGLPVARA
;
A
#
# COMPACT_ATOMS: atom_id res chain seq x y z
N MET A 1 -19.95 15.77 -21.84
CA MET A 1 -20.38 14.84 -20.75
C MET A 1 -21.88 14.55 -20.76
N ALA A 2 -22.66 15.20 -21.62
CA ALA A 2 -24.09 14.89 -21.77
C ALA A 2 -24.25 13.42 -22.15
N GLY A 3 -24.99 12.64 -21.35
CA GLY A 3 -25.23 11.21 -21.56
C GLY A 3 -24.26 10.27 -20.84
N ALA A 4 -23.26 10.77 -20.12
CA ALA A 4 -22.43 9.92 -19.28
C ALA A 4 -23.18 9.50 -18.01
N GLU A 5 -23.07 8.24 -17.62
CA GLU A 5 -23.66 7.72 -16.37
C GLU A 5 -22.72 7.92 -15.17
N ALA A 6 -21.39 7.95 -15.43
CA ALA A 6 -20.34 8.19 -14.44
C ALA A 6 -19.21 9.02 -15.04
N VAL A 7 -18.61 9.88 -14.22
CA VAL A 7 -17.41 10.67 -14.55
C VAL A 7 -16.36 10.44 -13.47
N PHE A 8 -15.18 9.99 -13.87
CA PHE A 8 -14.02 9.83 -13.00
C PHE A 8 -13.05 10.99 -13.24
N VAL A 9 -12.76 11.76 -12.20
CA VAL A 9 -11.82 12.86 -12.26
C VAL A 9 -10.46 12.41 -11.74
N ALA A 10 -9.52 12.23 -12.65
CA ALA A 10 -8.15 11.84 -12.37
C ALA A 10 -7.22 13.06 -12.55
N ALA A 11 -7.05 13.85 -11.51
CA ALA A 11 -6.19 15.02 -11.46
C ALA A 11 -5.36 15.04 -10.16
N PRO A 12 -4.24 15.78 -10.10
CA PRO A 12 -3.53 16.02 -8.85
C PRO A 12 -4.47 16.58 -7.76
N VAL A 13 -4.23 16.19 -6.50
CA VAL A 13 -5.14 16.52 -5.39
C VAL A 13 -5.42 18.02 -5.29
N GLY A 14 -4.39 18.87 -5.47
CA GLY A 14 -4.54 20.32 -5.45
C GLY A 14 -5.44 20.89 -6.56
N ALA A 15 -5.55 20.21 -7.71
CA ALA A 15 -6.39 20.65 -8.82
C ALA A 15 -7.83 20.10 -8.76
N LEU A 16 -8.07 19.05 -7.97
CA LEU A 16 -9.36 18.35 -7.92
C LEU A 16 -10.57 19.26 -7.65
N PRO A 17 -10.56 20.22 -6.70
CA PRO A 17 -11.73 21.05 -6.44
C PRO A 17 -12.22 21.83 -7.68
N GLY A 18 -11.29 22.39 -8.45
CA GLY A 18 -11.61 23.12 -9.68
C GLY A 18 -12.17 22.22 -10.77
N VAL A 19 -11.45 21.11 -11.06
CA VAL A 19 -11.85 20.15 -12.12
C VAL A 19 -13.17 19.46 -11.78
N LEU A 20 -13.43 19.15 -10.50
CA LEU A 20 -14.71 18.60 -10.04
C LEU A 20 -15.86 19.59 -10.25
N GLY A 21 -15.63 20.89 -9.98
CA GLY A 21 -16.62 21.93 -10.25
C GLY A 21 -17.02 21.99 -11.72
N GLU A 22 -16.04 21.94 -12.63
CA GLU A 22 -16.29 21.91 -14.09
C GLU A 22 -17.00 20.62 -14.51
N ALA A 23 -16.56 19.46 -13.99
CA ALA A 23 -17.18 18.17 -14.30
C ALA A 23 -18.64 18.10 -13.87
N LEU A 24 -18.94 18.58 -12.65
CA LEU A 24 -20.30 18.62 -12.11
C LEU A 24 -21.20 19.61 -12.89
N GLY A 25 -20.64 20.76 -13.33
CA GLY A 25 -21.35 21.71 -14.18
C GLY A 25 -21.73 21.15 -15.55
N ALA A 26 -20.93 20.24 -16.11
CA ALA A 26 -21.13 19.61 -17.41
C ALA A 26 -21.88 18.24 -17.35
N ALA A 27 -21.97 17.62 -16.17
CA ALA A 27 -22.61 16.33 -15.96
C ALA A 27 -24.12 16.43 -15.88
N GLY A 28 -24.84 15.44 -16.43
CA GLY A 28 -26.29 15.32 -16.31
C GLY A 28 -26.76 15.07 -14.87
N PRO A 29 -28.07 15.24 -14.58
CA PRO A 29 -28.59 15.08 -13.23
C PRO A 29 -28.48 13.65 -12.69
N GLU A 30 -28.46 12.66 -13.56
CA GLU A 30 -28.35 11.23 -13.23
C GLU A 30 -26.91 10.70 -13.30
N CYS A 31 -25.92 11.57 -13.53
CA CYS A 31 -24.51 11.21 -13.64
C CYS A 31 -23.85 11.24 -12.27
N VAL A 32 -23.24 10.14 -11.84
CA VAL A 32 -22.35 10.15 -10.66
C VAL A 32 -20.98 10.71 -11.04
N VAL A 33 -20.47 11.62 -10.21
CA VAL A 33 -19.12 12.18 -10.36
C VAL A 33 -18.27 11.72 -9.19
N THR A 34 -17.10 11.16 -9.48
CA THR A 34 -16.14 10.71 -8.48
C THR A 34 -14.74 11.17 -8.83
N ASP A 35 -13.86 11.21 -7.85
CA ASP A 35 -12.42 11.42 -8.05
C ASP A 35 -11.62 10.15 -7.74
N VAL A 36 -10.32 10.19 -7.99
CA VAL A 36 -9.36 9.13 -7.64
C VAL A 36 -8.21 9.65 -6.78
N GLY A 37 -8.37 10.80 -6.16
CA GLY A 37 -7.34 11.46 -5.36
C GLY A 37 -6.97 10.69 -4.10
N SER A 38 -5.74 10.91 -3.62
CA SER A 38 -5.18 10.19 -2.47
C SER A 38 -5.66 10.71 -1.11
N THR A 39 -6.29 11.90 -1.05
CA THR A 39 -6.86 12.49 0.18
C THR A 39 -8.31 12.89 -0.06
N LYS A 40 -9.14 12.84 0.99
CA LYS A 40 -10.60 13.02 0.84
C LYS A 40 -11.17 14.17 1.63
N ARG A 41 -10.66 14.48 2.82
CA ARG A 41 -11.27 15.44 3.75
C ARG A 41 -11.50 16.82 3.09
N ALA A 42 -10.45 17.39 2.52
CA ALA A 42 -10.53 18.72 1.89
C ALA A 42 -11.47 18.74 0.68
N ILE A 43 -11.45 17.69 -0.14
CA ILE A 43 -12.26 17.57 -1.35
C ILE A 43 -13.75 17.47 -0.99
N VAL A 44 -14.09 16.56 -0.07
CA VAL A 44 -15.47 16.34 0.39
C VAL A 44 -16.05 17.56 1.11
N ALA A 45 -15.21 18.33 1.83
CA ALA A 45 -15.64 19.58 2.46
C ALA A 45 -15.97 20.68 1.44
N THR A 46 -15.28 20.69 0.30
CA THR A 46 -15.42 21.71 -0.74
C THR A 46 -16.56 21.39 -1.71
N VAL A 47 -16.66 20.11 -2.15
CA VAL A 47 -17.65 19.66 -3.14
C VAL A 47 -18.93 19.26 -2.43
N ARG A 48 -20.00 20.05 -2.62
CA ARG A 48 -21.29 19.87 -1.92
C ARG A 48 -22.41 19.32 -2.79
N ASP A 49 -22.12 18.94 -4.03
CA ASP A 49 -23.10 18.42 -4.98
C ASP A 49 -23.52 16.99 -4.58
N PRO A 50 -24.84 16.66 -4.57
CA PRO A 50 -25.33 15.34 -4.19
C PRO A 50 -24.94 14.22 -5.18
N ARG A 51 -24.48 14.57 -6.39
CA ARG A 51 -23.98 13.63 -7.39
C ARG A 51 -22.52 13.25 -7.16
N PHE A 52 -21.81 13.96 -6.28
CA PHE A 52 -20.42 13.66 -5.98
C PHE A 52 -20.28 12.59 -4.91
N VAL A 53 -19.39 11.63 -5.18
CA VAL A 53 -18.93 10.61 -4.24
C VAL A 53 -17.40 10.63 -4.29
N GLY A 54 -16.76 11.00 -3.21
CA GLY A 54 -15.30 10.93 -3.15
C GLY A 54 -14.80 9.49 -3.31
N GLY A 55 -13.77 9.29 -4.12
CA GLY A 55 -13.19 7.98 -4.42
C GLY A 55 -11.68 7.97 -4.27
N HIS A 56 -11.12 6.82 -3.88
CA HIS A 56 -9.67 6.60 -3.85
C HIS A 56 -9.36 5.11 -4.06
N PRO A 57 -8.88 4.71 -5.25
CA PRO A 57 -8.37 3.36 -5.46
C PRO A 57 -7.02 3.19 -4.75
N LEU A 58 -6.88 2.16 -3.90
CA LEU A 58 -5.59 1.73 -3.40
C LEU A 58 -4.90 0.89 -4.47
N ALA A 59 -4.61 1.50 -5.57
CA ALA A 59 -3.92 0.92 -6.71
C ALA A 59 -3.00 1.98 -7.32
N GLY A 60 -1.87 1.57 -7.84
CA GLY A 60 -0.92 2.47 -8.46
C GLY A 60 0.29 1.72 -8.98
N ALA A 61 1.05 2.40 -9.82
CA ALA A 61 2.36 1.96 -10.27
C ALA A 61 3.34 3.13 -10.09
N GLU A 62 4.60 2.81 -9.91
CA GLU A 62 5.67 3.80 -9.78
C GLU A 62 5.98 4.49 -11.12
N THR A 63 5.39 3.97 -12.20
CA THR A 63 5.52 4.50 -13.57
C THR A 63 4.33 5.38 -13.93
N ALA A 64 4.59 6.51 -14.56
CA ALA A 64 3.57 7.46 -15.00
C ALA A 64 3.35 7.40 -16.52
N GLY A 65 2.14 7.80 -16.97
CA GLY A 65 1.79 7.96 -18.36
C GLY A 65 0.97 6.80 -18.95
N VAL A 66 0.25 7.10 -20.02
CA VAL A 66 -0.69 6.18 -20.70
C VAL A 66 -0.02 4.89 -21.20
N ALA A 67 1.27 4.94 -21.53
CA ALA A 67 2.02 3.77 -21.97
C ALA A 67 2.13 2.66 -20.90
N HIS A 68 1.88 3.00 -19.63
CA HIS A 68 1.91 2.08 -18.50
C HIS A 68 0.51 1.71 -18.00
N ALA A 69 -0.55 2.13 -18.68
CA ALA A 69 -1.91 1.76 -18.34
C ALA A 69 -2.12 0.24 -18.51
N ARG A 70 -2.80 -0.38 -17.54
CA ARG A 70 -3.12 -1.81 -17.54
C ARG A 70 -4.60 -1.99 -17.23
N ALA A 71 -5.23 -2.94 -17.91
CA ALA A 71 -6.65 -3.25 -17.70
C ALA A 71 -6.93 -3.86 -16.32
N ASP A 72 -5.95 -4.59 -15.78
CA ASP A 72 -6.01 -5.31 -14.49
C ASP A 72 -5.61 -4.47 -13.28
N LEU A 73 -5.38 -3.14 -13.45
CA LEU A 73 -4.87 -2.27 -12.40
C LEU A 73 -5.72 -2.27 -11.13
N PHE A 74 -7.02 -2.45 -11.27
CA PHE A 74 -7.97 -2.39 -10.17
C PHE A 74 -8.45 -3.77 -9.70
N ASP A 75 -8.01 -4.87 -10.32
CA ASP A 75 -8.44 -6.21 -9.97
C ASP A 75 -8.07 -6.54 -8.51
N GLY A 76 -9.09 -6.79 -7.69
CA GLY A 76 -8.93 -7.05 -6.26
C GLY A 76 -8.51 -5.84 -5.42
N ALA A 77 -8.26 -4.67 -6.02
CA ALA A 77 -7.85 -3.47 -5.29
C ALA A 77 -9.00 -2.92 -4.43
N THR A 78 -8.68 -2.51 -3.21
CA THR A 78 -9.62 -1.75 -2.39
C THR A 78 -9.83 -0.38 -3.00
N TRP A 79 -11.09 0.02 -3.17
CA TRP A 79 -11.47 1.35 -3.61
C TRP A 79 -12.28 2.02 -2.52
N TYR A 80 -11.70 2.96 -1.81
CA TYR A 80 -12.42 3.70 -0.79
C TYR A 80 -13.42 4.67 -1.42
N LEU A 81 -14.63 4.68 -0.90
CA LEU A 81 -15.68 5.64 -1.21
C LEU A 81 -16.02 6.45 0.03
N THR A 82 -16.11 7.76 -0.11
CA THR A 82 -16.42 8.66 1.01
C THR A 82 -17.74 9.39 0.77
N PRO A 83 -18.88 8.66 0.93
CA PRO A 83 -20.21 9.30 0.82
C PRO A 83 -20.42 10.31 1.95
N THR A 84 -21.25 11.30 1.69
CA THR A 84 -21.69 12.31 2.69
C THR A 84 -23.19 12.20 2.93
N ALA A 85 -23.70 12.91 3.91
CA ALA A 85 -25.14 13.02 4.13
C ALA A 85 -25.93 13.63 2.94
N ARG A 86 -25.24 14.22 1.96
CA ARG A 86 -25.83 14.77 0.73
C ARG A 86 -25.80 13.79 -0.42
N THR A 87 -24.96 12.77 -0.36
CA THR A 87 -24.77 11.82 -1.45
C THR A 87 -26.07 11.09 -1.78
N THR A 88 -26.45 11.13 -3.05
CA THR A 88 -27.64 10.42 -3.54
C THR A 88 -27.41 8.92 -3.52
N GLY A 89 -28.22 8.18 -2.79
CA GLY A 89 -28.07 6.71 -2.60
C GLY A 89 -28.07 5.92 -3.91
N VAL A 90 -28.93 6.33 -4.88
CA VAL A 90 -28.98 5.67 -6.20
C VAL A 90 -27.67 5.85 -6.98
N LEU A 91 -27.06 7.04 -6.92
CA LEU A 91 -25.80 7.31 -7.62
C LEU A 91 -24.62 6.66 -6.92
N TYR A 92 -24.64 6.58 -5.59
CA TYR A 92 -23.68 5.81 -4.83
C TYR A 92 -23.72 4.32 -5.24
N GLU A 93 -24.90 3.71 -5.29
CA GLU A 93 -25.07 2.31 -5.66
C GLU A 93 -24.61 2.06 -7.11
N ARG A 94 -24.91 2.97 -8.03
CA ARG A 94 -24.43 2.89 -9.41
C ARG A 94 -22.89 2.88 -9.47
N LEU A 95 -22.23 3.80 -8.75
CA LEU A 95 -20.77 3.83 -8.67
C LEU A 95 -20.20 2.55 -8.04
N HIS A 96 -20.77 2.14 -6.93
CA HIS A 96 -20.36 0.91 -6.23
C HIS A 96 -20.41 -0.32 -7.14
N ARG A 97 -21.52 -0.51 -7.89
CA ARG A 97 -21.68 -1.59 -8.84
C ARG A 97 -20.66 -1.51 -9.97
N LEU A 98 -20.47 -0.33 -10.57
CA LEU A 98 -19.49 -0.09 -11.64
C LEU A 98 -18.07 -0.47 -11.19
N LEU A 99 -17.68 -0.08 -9.99
CA LEU A 99 -16.35 -0.42 -9.44
C LEU A 99 -16.18 -1.93 -9.23
N ARG A 100 -17.24 -2.63 -8.82
CA ARG A 100 -17.21 -4.09 -8.73
C ARG A 100 -17.08 -4.77 -10.09
N GLU A 101 -17.75 -4.23 -11.11
CA GLU A 101 -17.62 -4.69 -12.49
C GLU A 101 -16.21 -4.47 -13.05
N LEU A 102 -15.48 -3.44 -12.57
CA LEU A 102 -14.08 -3.20 -12.85
C LEU A 102 -13.12 -4.12 -12.08
N GLY A 103 -13.62 -5.06 -11.28
CA GLY A 103 -12.80 -5.96 -10.47
C GLY A 103 -12.37 -5.40 -9.12
N ALA A 104 -12.67 -4.14 -8.80
CA ALA A 104 -12.29 -3.52 -7.53
C ALA A 104 -13.18 -3.99 -6.37
N ARG A 105 -12.73 -3.74 -5.14
CA ARG A 105 -13.46 -3.99 -3.89
C ARG A 105 -13.82 -2.64 -3.23
N PRO A 106 -14.98 -2.04 -3.55
CA PRO A 106 -15.38 -0.79 -2.96
C PRO A 106 -15.67 -0.94 -1.47
N ALA A 107 -15.17 -0.02 -0.66
CA ALA A 107 -15.38 0.06 0.78
C ALA A 107 -15.73 1.49 1.18
N ALA A 108 -16.84 1.67 1.91
CA ALA A 108 -17.27 2.98 2.38
C ALA A 108 -16.63 3.32 3.72
N LEU A 109 -16.14 4.56 3.85
CA LEU A 109 -15.78 5.15 5.12
C LEU A 109 -15.90 6.67 5.05
N ASP A 110 -15.90 7.35 6.20
CA ASP A 110 -15.90 8.80 6.20
C ASP A 110 -14.52 9.38 5.79
N ALA A 111 -14.53 10.61 5.27
CA ALA A 111 -13.33 11.23 4.71
C ALA A 111 -12.24 11.50 5.75
N GLU A 112 -12.60 11.75 7.00
CA GLU A 112 -11.64 11.97 8.09
C GLU A 112 -10.94 10.68 8.49
N THR A 113 -11.70 9.59 8.68
CA THR A 113 -11.16 8.27 8.95
C THR A 113 -10.28 7.79 7.79
N HIS A 114 -10.70 8.05 6.53
CA HIS A 114 -9.88 7.78 5.35
C HIS A 114 -8.51 8.46 5.45
N ASP A 115 -8.49 9.77 5.65
CA ASP A 115 -7.25 10.55 5.62
C ASP A 115 -6.33 10.20 6.81
N ARG A 116 -6.90 9.91 7.99
CA ARG A 116 -6.15 9.44 9.16
C ARG A 116 -5.55 8.05 8.93
N LEU A 117 -6.30 7.13 8.31
CA LEU A 117 -5.79 5.81 7.93
C LEU A 117 -4.64 5.93 6.94
N LEU A 118 -4.82 6.70 5.86
CA LEU A 118 -3.81 6.88 4.82
C LEU A 118 -2.56 7.63 5.34
N ALA A 119 -2.72 8.54 6.30
CA ALA A 119 -1.58 9.17 6.97
C ALA A 119 -0.64 8.12 7.57
N THR A 120 -1.20 7.09 8.21
CA THR A 120 -0.42 6.06 8.90
C THR A 120 0.12 4.98 7.94
N VAL A 121 -0.72 4.46 7.02
CA VAL A 121 -0.34 3.27 6.23
C VAL A 121 0.27 3.60 4.87
N SER A 122 0.21 4.86 4.44
CA SER A 122 0.72 5.30 3.13
C SER A 122 1.67 6.49 3.26
N HIS A 123 1.22 7.62 3.84
CA HIS A 123 1.99 8.86 3.80
C HIS A 123 3.20 8.81 4.74
N LEU A 124 3.03 8.34 5.97
CA LEU A 124 4.13 8.14 6.92
C LEU A 124 5.24 7.22 6.38
N PRO A 125 4.94 6.05 5.79
CA PRO A 125 5.96 5.22 5.13
C PRO A 125 6.78 5.97 4.08
N HIS A 126 6.18 6.82 3.25
CA HIS A 126 6.89 7.65 2.27
C HIS A 126 7.82 8.68 2.93
N VAL A 127 7.35 9.34 4.00
CA VAL A 127 8.19 10.27 4.77
C VAL A 127 9.38 9.54 5.39
N LEU A 128 9.14 8.39 6.03
CA LEU A 128 10.19 7.58 6.65
C LEU A 128 11.21 7.07 5.62
N ALA A 129 10.76 6.64 4.44
CA ALA A 129 11.64 6.24 3.35
C ALA A 129 12.58 7.38 2.93
N ASN A 130 12.05 8.60 2.75
CA ASN A 130 12.85 9.77 2.43
C ASN A 130 13.84 10.14 3.56
N VAL A 131 13.41 10.04 4.82
CA VAL A 131 14.28 10.27 5.99
C VAL A 131 15.41 9.26 6.05
N LEU A 132 15.13 7.96 5.82
CA LEU A 132 16.14 6.91 5.79
C LEU A 132 17.19 7.14 4.70
N VAL A 133 16.76 7.54 3.49
CA VAL A 133 17.69 7.88 2.40
C VAL A 133 18.56 9.07 2.78
N ALA A 134 17.96 10.16 3.30
CA ALA A 134 18.71 11.35 3.72
C ALA A 134 19.69 11.03 4.87
N GLN A 135 19.31 10.17 5.80
CA GLN A 135 20.14 9.73 6.91
C GLN A 135 21.36 8.95 6.40
N ALA A 136 21.14 7.99 5.48
CA ALA A 136 22.21 7.21 4.87
C ALA A 136 23.17 8.10 4.07
N ALA A 137 22.65 8.99 3.22
CA ALA A 137 23.47 9.91 2.44
C ALA A 137 24.39 10.76 3.32
N ARG A 138 23.85 11.34 4.42
CA ARG A 138 24.67 12.14 5.36
C ARG A 138 25.75 11.33 6.10
N ALA A 139 25.49 10.06 6.37
CA ALA A 139 26.50 9.19 6.99
C ALA A 139 27.65 8.92 6.01
N LEU A 140 27.34 8.77 4.73
CA LEU A 140 28.30 8.50 3.65
C LEU A 140 29.17 9.72 3.33
N ASP A 141 28.62 10.94 3.33
CA ASP A 141 29.34 12.17 3.09
C ASP A 141 30.46 12.43 4.13
N ARG A 142 30.36 11.82 5.31
CA ARG A 142 31.35 11.95 6.39
C ARG A 142 32.51 10.98 6.25
N GLU A 143 32.32 9.86 5.55
CA GLU A 143 33.31 8.78 5.45
C GLU A 143 33.97 8.67 4.05
N ALA A 144 33.79 9.67 3.21
CA ALA A 144 34.42 10.06 1.94
C ALA A 144 35.07 9.01 1.01
N GLU A 145 35.26 7.76 1.36
CA GLU A 145 36.09 6.85 0.55
C GLU A 145 35.35 5.66 -0.12
N GLN A 146 34.24 5.21 0.38
CA GLN A 146 33.45 4.16 -0.33
C GLN A 146 31.96 4.19 0.08
N LEU A 147 31.08 4.28 -0.91
CA LEU A 147 29.64 4.06 -0.69
C LEU A 147 29.42 2.59 -0.27
N PRO A 148 28.92 2.31 0.95
CA PRO A 148 28.61 0.93 1.31
C PRO A 148 27.51 0.40 0.39
N ALA A 149 27.62 -0.88 0.05
CA ALA A 149 26.55 -1.57 -0.64
C ALA A 149 25.28 -1.58 0.24
N THR A 150 24.18 -1.02 -0.26
CA THR A 150 22.91 -1.07 0.43
C THR A 150 22.35 -2.50 0.41
N GLY A 151 22.02 -3.04 1.58
CA GLY A 151 21.41 -4.37 1.70
C GLY A 151 19.95 -4.40 1.21
N PRO A 152 19.35 -5.59 1.06
CA PRO A 152 17.95 -5.75 0.65
C PRO A 152 16.98 -4.96 1.53
N SER A 153 17.10 -5.06 2.85
CA SER A 153 16.23 -4.37 3.81
C SER A 153 16.20 -2.85 3.59
N PHE A 154 17.33 -2.22 3.28
CA PHE A 154 17.38 -0.79 2.98
C PHE A 154 16.65 -0.48 1.67
N ARG A 155 16.87 -1.27 0.61
CA ARG A 155 16.21 -1.09 -0.68
C ARG A 155 14.69 -1.23 -0.56
N ASP A 156 14.24 -2.24 0.17
CA ASP A 156 12.80 -2.48 0.39
C ASP A 156 12.16 -1.33 1.19
N ALA A 157 12.79 -0.92 2.29
CA ALA A 157 12.30 0.18 3.14
C ALA A 157 12.32 1.54 2.44
N THR A 158 13.17 1.73 1.43
CA THR A 158 13.32 3.00 0.70
C THR A 158 12.79 2.96 -0.72
N ARG A 159 12.14 1.87 -1.15
CA ARG A 159 11.64 1.68 -2.51
C ARG A 159 10.76 2.84 -2.99
N VAL A 160 9.97 3.41 -2.10
CA VAL A 160 9.04 4.52 -2.39
C VAL A 160 9.68 5.91 -2.26
N ALA A 161 10.94 5.99 -1.83
CA ALA A 161 11.63 7.28 -1.74
C ALA A 161 11.86 7.87 -3.14
N GLY A 162 11.79 9.20 -3.24
CA GLY A 162 11.97 9.89 -4.52
C GLY A 162 10.78 9.80 -5.49
N ALA A 163 9.61 9.40 -5.02
CA ALA A 163 8.37 9.46 -5.80
C ALA A 163 8.07 10.89 -6.31
N ALA A 164 7.25 11.03 -7.35
CA ALA A 164 6.99 12.28 -8.04
C ALA A 164 6.65 13.45 -7.09
N THR A 165 7.58 14.39 -6.93
CA THR A 165 7.52 15.48 -5.93
C THR A 165 6.24 16.30 -6.03
N ALA A 166 5.77 16.62 -7.24
CA ALA A 166 4.57 17.41 -7.44
C ALA A 166 3.31 16.72 -6.88
N ILE A 167 3.21 15.40 -7.05
CA ILE A 167 2.06 14.62 -6.55
C ILE A 167 2.14 14.48 -5.02
N TRP A 168 3.31 14.12 -4.50
CA TRP A 168 3.48 13.87 -3.07
C TRP A 168 3.48 15.15 -2.23
N GLY A 169 3.96 16.27 -2.78
CA GLY A 169 3.82 17.59 -2.13
C GLY A 169 2.36 17.94 -1.87
N ASP A 170 1.49 17.76 -2.87
CA ASP A 170 0.04 17.98 -2.72
C ASP A 170 -0.58 17.01 -1.69
N ILE A 171 -0.20 15.74 -1.71
CA ILE A 171 -0.70 14.73 -0.76
C ILE A 171 -0.32 15.10 0.67
N TYR A 172 0.95 15.42 0.93
CA TYR A 172 1.41 15.80 2.26
C TYR A 172 0.69 17.03 2.80
N LEU A 173 0.57 18.08 1.98
CA LEU A 173 -0.05 19.32 2.41
C LEU A 173 -1.57 19.19 2.59
N SER A 174 -2.24 18.41 1.73
CA SER A 174 -3.69 18.20 1.85
C SER A 174 -4.08 17.32 3.05
N ASN A 175 -3.15 16.51 3.58
CA ASN A 175 -3.35 15.68 4.76
C ASN A 175 -2.37 16.02 5.90
N ALA A 176 -1.92 17.28 5.97
CA ALA A 176 -0.82 17.69 6.85
C ALA A 176 -1.09 17.44 8.33
N GLU A 177 -2.32 17.70 8.80
CA GLU A 177 -2.70 17.51 10.19
C GLU A 177 -2.59 16.04 10.62
N ALA A 178 -3.27 15.13 9.93
CA ALA A 178 -3.23 13.70 10.24
C ALA A 178 -1.82 13.11 10.07
N LEU A 179 -1.06 13.61 9.08
CA LEU A 179 0.33 13.19 8.89
C LEU A 179 1.25 13.70 10.00
N ALA A 180 1.04 14.92 10.49
CA ALA A 180 1.80 15.46 11.63
C ALA A 180 1.55 14.65 12.90
N ASP A 181 0.31 14.27 13.17
CA ASP A 181 -0.06 13.40 14.29
C ASP A 181 0.62 12.02 14.17
N ALA A 182 0.52 11.39 13.00
CA ALA A 182 1.17 10.10 12.75
C ALA A 182 2.72 10.17 12.88
N LEU A 183 3.32 11.29 12.48
CA LEU A 183 4.75 11.55 12.68
C LEU A 183 5.09 11.72 14.16
N GLY A 184 4.26 12.42 14.93
CA GLY A 184 4.41 12.56 16.39
C GLY A 184 4.46 11.19 17.07
N ASP A 185 3.48 10.35 16.80
CA ASP A 185 3.44 8.97 17.32
C ASP A 185 4.68 8.16 16.92
N ALA A 186 5.15 8.29 15.69
CA ALA A 186 6.36 7.59 15.23
C ALA A 186 7.61 8.09 15.95
N ILE A 187 7.74 9.41 16.16
CA ILE A 187 8.86 10.02 16.91
C ILE A 187 8.89 9.51 18.34
N ASP A 188 7.76 9.45 19.03
CA ASP A 188 7.68 8.97 20.40
C ASP A 188 8.09 7.49 20.50
N ARG A 189 7.66 6.65 19.57
CA ARG A 189 8.10 5.24 19.49
C ARG A 189 9.59 5.12 19.22
N LEU A 190 10.15 5.91 18.31
CA LEU A 190 11.59 5.95 18.04
C LEU A 190 12.39 6.43 19.25
N GLN A 191 11.88 7.38 20.03
CA GLN A 191 12.50 7.83 21.27
C GLN A 191 12.52 6.75 22.34
N ALA A 192 11.43 5.98 22.48
CA ALA A 192 11.36 4.84 23.40
C ALA A 192 12.43 3.78 23.06
N VAL A 193 12.53 3.40 21.79
CA VAL A 193 13.57 2.46 21.32
C VAL A 193 14.96 2.99 21.59
N ARG A 194 15.22 4.28 21.28
CA ARG A 194 16.50 4.92 21.55
C ARG A 194 16.87 4.87 23.03
N THR A 195 15.89 5.08 23.93
CA THR A 195 16.10 5.03 25.38
C THR A 195 16.45 3.60 25.83
N ALA A 196 15.74 2.58 25.35
CA ALA A 196 16.02 1.18 25.66
C ALA A 196 17.43 0.76 25.19
N LEU A 197 17.83 1.19 23.99
CA LEU A 197 19.17 0.94 23.45
C LEU A 197 20.26 1.64 24.29
N ALA A 198 20.03 2.90 24.67
CA ALA A 198 21.00 3.67 25.47
C ALA A 198 21.19 3.12 26.89
N SER A 199 20.16 2.53 27.49
CA SER A 199 20.20 1.87 28.79
C SER A 199 20.74 0.43 28.74
N GLY A 200 20.89 -0.16 27.55
CA GLY A 200 21.26 -1.57 27.39
C GLY A 200 20.15 -2.55 27.85
N ASP A 201 18.90 -2.10 27.91
CA ASP A 201 17.77 -2.91 28.30
C ASP A 201 17.37 -3.90 27.19
N ARG A 202 18.02 -5.07 27.23
CA ARG A 202 17.78 -6.17 26.29
C ARG A 202 16.31 -6.59 26.28
N GLY A 203 15.70 -6.70 27.48
CA GLY A 203 14.30 -7.15 27.59
C GLY A 203 13.32 -6.19 26.88
N ALA A 204 13.50 -4.88 27.07
CA ALA A 204 12.71 -3.86 26.38
C ALA A 204 12.90 -3.91 24.87
N VAL A 205 14.12 -4.11 24.37
CA VAL A 205 14.43 -4.21 22.93
C VAL A 205 13.79 -5.47 22.32
N GLU A 206 13.92 -6.61 22.98
CA GLU A 206 13.32 -7.87 22.53
C GLU A 206 11.78 -7.76 22.50
N ALA A 207 11.16 -7.27 23.56
CA ALA A 207 9.70 -7.08 23.63
C ALA A 207 9.16 -6.13 22.55
N TRP A 208 9.89 -5.06 22.25
CA TRP A 208 9.53 -4.15 21.17
C TRP A 208 9.55 -4.85 19.80
N ASN A 209 10.60 -5.62 19.52
CA ASN A 209 10.73 -6.34 18.25
C ASN A 209 9.65 -7.43 18.08
N ASP A 210 9.39 -8.19 19.16
CA ASP A 210 8.36 -9.23 19.16
C ASP A 210 6.95 -8.65 18.97
N ALA A 211 6.67 -7.51 19.60
CA ALA A 211 5.40 -6.80 19.39
C ALA A 211 5.22 -6.37 17.93
N ALA A 212 6.28 -5.87 17.30
CA ALA A 212 6.23 -5.48 15.88
C ALA A 212 5.98 -6.68 14.95
N ALA A 213 6.59 -7.84 15.24
CA ALA A 213 6.36 -9.07 14.49
C ALA A 213 4.90 -9.54 14.60
N GLU A 214 4.34 -9.52 15.82
CA GLU A 214 2.94 -9.87 16.07
C GLU A 214 1.96 -8.90 15.41
N ASP A 215 2.22 -7.58 15.50
CA ASP A 215 1.39 -6.57 14.84
C ASP A 215 1.41 -6.73 13.30
N ARG A 216 2.59 -7.02 12.72
CA ARG A 216 2.71 -7.29 11.29
C ARG A 216 1.85 -8.50 10.89
N ARG A 217 1.91 -9.58 11.66
CA ARG A 217 1.09 -10.78 11.42
C ARG A 217 -0.40 -10.43 11.43
N ARG A 218 -0.88 -9.72 12.46
CA ARG A 218 -2.30 -9.30 12.58
C ARG A 218 -2.74 -8.40 11.43
N LEU A 219 -1.90 -7.48 10.97
CA LEU A 219 -2.21 -6.59 9.84
C LEU A 219 -2.34 -7.35 8.53
N LEU A 220 -1.48 -8.34 8.29
CA LEU A 220 -1.59 -9.20 7.11
C LEU A 220 -2.85 -10.07 7.15
N GLU A 221 -3.20 -10.62 8.32
CA GLU A 221 -4.42 -11.41 8.51
C GLU A 221 -5.69 -10.58 8.26
N ALA A 222 -5.72 -9.33 8.76
CA ALA A 222 -6.87 -8.44 8.60
C ALA A 222 -7.11 -8.02 7.15
N GLY A 223 -6.07 -7.97 6.32
CA GLY A 223 -6.15 -7.63 4.89
C GLY A 223 -6.72 -8.76 4.00
N VAL A 224 -6.98 -9.94 4.57
CA VAL A 224 -7.30 -11.14 3.81
C VAL A 224 -8.65 -11.71 4.16
N ALA A 225 -9.55 -11.71 3.19
CA ALA A 225 -10.73 -12.56 3.24
C ALA A 225 -10.29 -14.02 3.00
N GLY A 226 -9.99 -14.80 4.05
CA GLY A 226 -9.55 -16.19 3.85
C GLY A 226 -8.95 -16.89 5.07
N GLY A 227 -8.80 -16.22 6.21
CA GLY A 227 -8.22 -16.80 7.43
C GLY A 227 -6.80 -16.33 7.73
N PRO A 228 -6.13 -16.88 8.76
CA PRO A 228 -4.82 -16.45 9.22
C PRO A 228 -3.75 -16.55 8.11
N ALA A 229 -2.86 -15.58 8.08
CA ALA A 229 -1.72 -15.60 7.16
C ALA A 229 -0.62 -16.52 7.71
N HIS A 230 -0.10 -17.40 6.86
CA HIS A 230 1.00 -18.30 7.18
C HIS A 230 2.24 -17.92 6.40
N GLU A 231 3.35 -17.72 7.11
CA GLU A 231 4.65 -17.51 6.49
C GLU A 231 5.28 -18.87 6.14
N LEU A 232 5.65 -19.01 4.87
CA LEU A 232 6.43 -20.12 4.36
C LEU A 232 7.82 -19.62 3.96
N ARG A 233 8.86 -20.30 4.39
CA ARG A 233 10.25 -20.02 4.01
C ARG A 233 10.74 -21.05 3.05
N VAL A 234 11.05 -20.63 1.82
CA VAL A 234 11.48 -21.50 0.73
C VAL A 234 12.94 -21.24 0.43
N THR A 235 13.78 -22.24 0.61
CA THR A 235 15.19 -22.16 0.21
C THR A 235 15.29 -22.36 -1.30
N VAL A 236 15.89 -21.40 -2.01
CA VAL A 236 15.97 -21.40 -3.47
C VAL A 236 17.40 -21.19 -3.96
N PRO A 237 17.81 -21.82 -5.08
CA PRO A 237 19.05 -21.47 -5.76
C PRO A 237 18.91 -20.06 -6.39
N ASN A 238 19.98 -19.29 -6.41
CA ASN A 238 20.00 -17.99 -7.09
C ASN A 238 20.13 -18.18 -8.60
N ARG A 239 19.02 -18.45 -9.26
CA ARG A 239 18.95 -18.59 -10.74
C ARG A 239 17.78 -17.78 -11.29
N PRO A 240 17.88 -17.27 -12.53
CA PRO A 240 16.77 -16.64 -13.21
C PRO A 240 15.53 -17.54 -13.24
N GLY A 241 14.36 -16.97 -12.98
CA GLY A 241 13.07 -17.66 -13.07
C GLY A 241 12.62 -18.39 -11.80
N VAL A 242 13.46 -18.59 -10.78
CA VAL A 242 13.07 -19.36 -9.59
C VAL A 242 11.86 -18.76 -8.84
N VAL A 243 11.79 -17.44 -8.75
CA VAL A 243 10.64 -16.75 -8.15
C VAL A 243 9.37 -17.00 -8.98
N ALA A 244 9.50 -16.92 -10.30
CA ALA A 244 8.40 -17.20 -11.22
C ALA A 244 7.93 -18.66 -11.14
N ASP A 245 8.84 -19.63 -11.01
CA ASP A 245 8.50 -21.04 -10.85
C ASP A 245 7.58 -21.25 -9.63
N VAL A 246 7.95 -20.65 -8.48
CA VAL A 246 7.15 -20.71 -7.25
C VAL A 246 5.80 -20.01 -7.44
N ALA A 247 5.80 -18.74 -7.90
CA ALA A 247 4.59 -17.97 -8.05
C ALA A 247 3.59 -18.60 -9.03
N LEU A 248 4.07 -19.14 -10.17
CA LEU A 248 3.22 -19.77 -11.16
C LEU A 248 2.67 -21.12 -10.69
N ALA A 249 3.45 -21.91 -9.94
CA ALA A 249 2.98 -23.17 -9.38
C ALA A 249 1.81 -22.93 -8.41
N LEU A 250 1.93 -21.93 -7.54
CA LEU A 250 0.90 -21.57 -6.59
C LEU A 250 -0.33 -20.94 -7.27
N GLY A 251 -0.12 -20.01 -8.20
CA GLY A 251 -1.19 -19.35 -8.92
C GLY A 251 -2.05 -20.30 -9.75
N ARG A 252 -1.43 -21.26 -10.45
CA ARG A 252 -2.15 -22.31 -11.21
C ARG A 252 -2.99 -23.23 -10.34
N ALA A 253 -2.61 -23.39 -9.09
CA ALA A 253 -3.35 -24.18 -8.10
C ALA A 253 -4.40 -23.35 -7.33
N GLY A 254 -4.57 -22.07 -7.67
CA GLY A 254 -5.52 -21.18 -7.00
C GLY A 254 -5.09 -20.72 -5.60
N VAL A 255 -3.82 -20.91 -5.24
CA VAL A 255 -3.28 -20.44 -3.97
C VAL A 255 -2.96 -18.95 -4.08
N ASN A 256 -3.65 -18.14 -3.28
CA ASN A 256 -3.43 -16.70 -3.24
C ASN A 256 -2.17 -16.35 -2.42
N ILE A 257 -1.21 -15.71 -3.07
CA ILE A 257 -0.01 -15.17 -2.44
C ILE A 257 -0.34 -13.76 -1.93
N LEU A 258 -0.18 -13.55 -0.62
CA LEU A 258 -0.42 -12.26 0.02
C LEU A 258 0.78 -11.33 -0.10
N ASP A 259 1.97 -11.91 0.09
CA ASP A 259 3.24 -11.20 0.02
C ASP A 259 4.36 -12.19 -0.33
N MET A 260 5.41 -11.71 -0.99
CA MET A 260 6.57 -12.50 -1.35
C MET A 260 7.83 -11.62 -1.34
N ALA A 261 8.83 -12.01 -0.54
CA ALA A 261 10.11 -11.33 -0.48
C ALA A 261 11.26 -12.33 -0.71
N LEU A 262 12.21 -11.98 -1.57
CA LEU A 262 13.43 -12.77 -1.79
C LEU A 262 14.59 -12.17 -1.01
N HIS A 263 15.21 -12.96 -0.14
CA HIS A 263 16.41 -12.63 0.63
C HIS A 263 17.59 -13.42 0.10
N PRO A 264 18.47 -12.83 -0.73
CA PRO A 264 19.68 -13.50 -1.19
C PRO A 264 20.60 -13.85 -0.03
N ALA A 265 21.20 -15.03 -0.05
CA ALA A 265 22.24 -15.40 0.89
C ALA A 265 23.55 -14.61 0.61
N PRO A 266 24.44 -14.45 1.60
CA PRO A 266 25.70 -13.69 1.44
C PRO A 266 26.61 -14.23 0.34
N ASP A 267 26.51 -15.52 0.01
CA ASP A 267 27.27 -16.18 -1.05
C ASP A 267 26.73 -15.91 -2.46
N ASN A 268 25.58 -15.25 -2.58
CA ASN A 268 24.83 -15.07 -3.83
C ASN A 268 24.55 -16.35 -4.64
N ALA A 269 24.79 -17.53 -4.07
CA ALA A 269 24.51 -18.81 -4.74
C ALA A 269 23.11 -19.34 -4.42
N SER A 270 22.54 -18.90 -3.32
CA SER A 270 21.21 -19.27 -2.84
C SER A 270 20.45 -18.08 -2.26
N GLY A 271 19.23 -18.32 -1.81
CA GLY A 271 18.40 -17.33 -1.12
C GLY A 271 17.22 -18.00 -0.42
N VAL A 272 16.46 -17.18 0.31
CA VAL A 272 15.21 -17.60 0.92
C VAL A 272 14.08 -16.72 0.37
N ILE A 273 13.04 -17.35 -0.16
CA ILE A 273 11.78 -16.67 -0.44
C ILE A 273 10.94 -16.79 0.83
N ALA A 274 10.63 -15.66 1.45
CA ALA A 274 9.57 -15.53 2.44
C ALA A 274 8.25 -15.30 1.71
N LEU A 275 7.27 -16.18 1.94
CA LEU A 275 6.01 -16.22 1.23
C LEU A 275 4.86 -16.28 2.21
N TRP A 276 3.88 -15.39 2.08
CA TRP A 276 2.68 -15.38 2.93
C TRP A 276 1.46 -15.85 2.15
N VAL A 277 0.75 -16.82 2.71
CA VAL A 277 -0.46 -17.43 2.13
C VAL A 277 -1.60 -17.38 3.16
N ALA A 278 -2.81 -17.03 2.71
CA ALA A 278 -3.99 -16.98 3.55
C ALA A 278 -4.61 -18.36 3.78
N GLY A 279 -4.86 -18.69 5.05
CA GLY A 279 -5.60 -19.87 5.46
C GLY A 279 -4.76 -21.16 5.53
N ASP A 280 -5.11 -22.03 6.47
CA ASP A 280 -4.38 -23.28 6.74
C ASP A 280 -4.37 -24.26 5.58
N ALA A 281 -5.50 -24.43 4.90
CA ALA A 281 -5.60 -25.39 3.78
C ALA A 281 -4.77 -24.93 2.57
N PRO A 282 -4.87 -23.65 2.11
CA PRO A 282 -3.99 -23.14 1.07
C PRO A 282 -2.49 -23.15 1.44
N ALA A 283 -2.15 -22.90 2.71
CA ALA A 283 -0.77 -22.96 3.15
C ALA A 283 -0.18 -24.38 3.07
N ARG A 284 -0.92 -25.41 3.50
CA ARG A 284 -0.51 -26.81 3.30
C ARG A 284 -0.40 -27.19 1.82
N GLN A 285 -1.31 -26.71 1.00
CA GLN A 285 -1.26 -26.91 -0.44
C GLN A 285 -0.02 -26.26 -1.05
N ALA A 286 0.31 -25.04 -0.64
CA ALA A 286 1.51 -24.33 -1.06
C ALA A 286 2.78 -25.09 -0.69
N GLU A 287 2.89 -25.60 0.55
CA GLU A 287 4.02 -26.41 0.98
C GLU A 287 4.21 -27.64 0.08
N ALA A 288 3.12 -28.37 -0.20
CA ALA A 288 3.18 -29.55 -1.04
C ALA A 288 3.62 -29.24 -2.49
N LEU A 289 3.11 -28.14 -3.06
CA LEU A 289 3.45 -27.69 -4.41
C LEU A 289 4.91 -27.25 -4.50
N ILE A 290 5.41 -26.49 -3.53
CA ILE A 290 6.79 -26.03 -3.48
C ILE A 290 7.75 -27.20 -3.29
N ALA A 291 7.43 -28.13 -2.40
CA ALA A 291 8.19 -29.36 -2.24
C ALA A 291 8.21 -30.19 -3.53
N GLY A 292 7.11 -30.22 -4.28
CA GLY A 292 7.01 -30.85 -5.60
C GLY A 292 7.92 -30.23 -6.67
N LEU A 293 8.32 -28.95 -6.50
CA LEU A 293 9.33 -28.29 -7.33
C LEU A 293 10.78 -28.68 -6.94
N GLY A 294 10.96 -29.52 -5.91
CA GLY A 294 12.27 -29.88 -5.37
C GLY A 294 12.89 -28.78 -4.49
N LEU A 295 12.10 -27.82 -4.02
CA LEU A 295 12.56 -26.71 -3.18
C LEU A 295 12.24 -26.99 -1.70
N PRO A 296 13.23 -26.89 -0.78
CA PRO A 296 12.99 -26.99 0.65
C PRO A 296 12.07 -25.87 1.13
N VAL A 297 11.02 -26.23 1.86
CA VAL A 297 10.04 -25.29 2.42
C VAL A 297 9.76 -25.63 3.88
N ALA A 298 9.61 -24.59 4.70
CA ALA A 298 9.22 -24.70 6.10
C ALA A 298 8.23 -23.59 6.48
N ARG A 299 7.31 -23.85 7.40
CA ARG A 299 6.53 -22.80 8.07
C ARG A 299 7.41 -22.08 9.08
N ALA A 300 7.26 -20.77 9.15
CA ALA A 300 7.89 -19.94 10.18
C ALA A 300 7.10 -19.98 11.49
#